data_d464126656424ad5bd353b9971c0c65e
#
_entry.id   d464126656424ad5bd353b9971c0c65e
#
_cell.length_a   1.000
_cell.length_b   1.000
_cell.length_c   1.000
_cell.angle_alpha   90.00
_cell.angle_beta   90.00
_cell.angle_gamma   90.00
#
_symmetry.space_group_name_H-M   'P 1'
#
loop_
_entity.id
_entity.type
_entity.pdbx_description
1 polymer ?
#
loop_
_entity_poly.entity_id
_entity_poly.type
_entity_poly.pdbx_seq_one_letter_code
_entity_poly.pdbx_strand_id
1 'polypeptide(L)'
;MSFGLLNGKRGIISGALDEASIAWKVALKAHEEGARFTLTNAPIAMRMGAIKNLAEQCGAEIIPADATEVGELEKLFTQSQEVLGGPIDFVLHSIGMSTNIRKNREYGDLNYEWYLKALDVSALSLHKMLQTAEKLDAIAEGGSVVALSYIAAQRSFPDYTDMAQAKAMLESIARSYGYRYGKKKGVRVNTVSQSPTRTTAGTGISGFDAFFEYANRMSPLGNATAEECADYVVTLFSDLTKKVTMQNLYHDGGFSSVGISAEIVELLEKKG
;
A
#
# COMPACT_ATOMS: atom_id res chain seq x y z
N MET A 1 -5.76 19.33 -11.47
CA MET A 1 -4.71 20.30 -11.92
C MET A 1 -3.38 19.67 -11.60
N SER A 2 -2.59 19.32 -12.63
CA SER A 2 -1.28 18.70 -12.43
C SER A 2 -0.24 19.77 -12.03
N PHE A 3 0.64 19.40 -11.11
CA PHE A 3 1.78 20.22 -10.69
C PHE A 3 3.11 19.72 -11.29
N GLY A 4 3.07 18.59 -12.03
CA GLY A 4 4.25 17.95 -12.58
C GLY A 4 5.22 17.36 -11.55
N LEU A 5 4.68 16.96 -10.38
CA LEU A 5 5.47 16.49 -9.23
C LEU A 5 6.38 15.30 -9.57
N LEU A 6 5.99 14.50 -10.55
CA LEU A 6 6.69 13.29 -10.96
C LEU A 6 7.20 13.35 -12.41
N ASN A 7 7.33 14.55 -12.99
CA ASN A 7 7.85 14.70 -14.35
C ASN A 7 9.20 14.01 -14.52
N GLY A 8 9.27 13.09 -15.50
CA GLY A 8 10.46 12.31 -15.80
C GLY A 8 10.78 11.18 -14.83
N LYS A 9 10.01 10.99 -13.76
CA LYS A 9 10.16 9.89 -12.81
C LYS A 9 9.63 8.57 -13.39
N ARG A 10 10.30 7.49 -13.04
CA ARG A 10 10.00 6.11 -13.44
C ARG A 10 9.59 5.29 -12.23
N GLY A 11 8.52 4.52 -12.32
CA GLY A 11 7.99 3.79 -11.19
C GLY A 11 7.55 2.36 -11.45
N ILE A 12 7.32 1.64 -10.36
CA ILE A 12 6.59 0.36 -10.34
C ILE A 12 5.42 0.51 -9.38
N ILE A 13 4.20 0.23 -9.86
CA ILE A 13 2.98 0.28 -9.03
C ILE A 13 2.41 -1.12 -8.93
N SER A 14 2.39 -1.69 -7.71
CA SER A 14 1.87 -3.02 -7.45
C SER A 14 0.51 -3.00 -6.75
N GLY A 15 -0.33 -3.98 -7.06
CA GLY A 15 -1.58 -4.23 -6.34
C GLY A 15 -2.82 -3.54 -6.91
N ALA A 16 -2.74 -2.91 -8.09
CA ALA A 16 -3.92 -2.43 -8.78
C ALA A 16 -4.77 -3.61 -9.27
N LEU A 17 -5.99 -3.75 -8.78
CA LEU A 17 -6.91 -4.82 -9.13
C LEU A 17 -8.07 -4.30 -9.99
N ASP A 18 -8.73 -3.26 -9.51
CA ASP A 18 -9.89 -2.60 -10.10
C ASP A 18 -9.91 -1.11 -9.72
N GLU A 19 -10.91 -0.38 -10.21
CA GLU A 19 -11.06 1.06 -9.99
C GLU A 19 -11.23 1.47 -8.52
N ALA A 20 -11.66 0.56 -7.65
CA ALA A 20 -11.81 0.80 -6.22
C ALA A 20 -10.47 0.69 -5.46
N SER A 21 -9.43 0.08 -6.07
CA SER A 21 -8.15 -0.10 -5.39
C SER A 21 -7.35 1.20 -5.27
N ILE A 22 -6.72 1.41 -4.12
CA ILE A 22 -5.85 2.58 -3.88
C ILE A 22 -4.74 2.63 -4.93
N ALA A 23 -4.12 1.49 -5.25
CA ALA A 23 -3.06 1.44 -6.27
C ALA A 23 -3.52 1.90 -7.65
N TRP A 24 -4.80 1.69 -8.01
CA TRP A 24 -5.39 2.23 -9.24
C TRP A 24 -5.40 3.76 -9.23
N LYS A 25 -5.87 4.35 -8.12
CA LYS A 25 -5.91 5.81 -7.97
C LYS A 25 -4.50 6.42 -7.94
N VAL A 26 -3.54 5.72 -7.29
CA VAL A 26 -2.13 6.13 -7.32
C VAL A 26 -1.57 6.11 -8.74
N ALA A 27 -1.91 5.10 -9.54
CA ALA A 27 -1.45 5.04 -10.94
C ALA A 27 -2.01 6.21 -11.77
N LEU A 28 -3.31 6.47 -11.67
CA LEU A 28 -3.93 7.60 -12.36
C LEU A 28 -3.31 8.93 -11.94
N LYS A 29 -3.12 9.13 -10.63
CA LYS A 29 -2.52 10.37 -10.10
C LYS A 29 -1.05 10.51 -10.48
N ALA A 30 -0.26 9.44 -10.41
CA ALA A 30 1.13 9.45 -10.83
C ALA A 30 1.27 9.77 -12.34
N HIS A 31 0.37 9.23 -13.17
CA HIS A 31 0.31 9.56 -14.60
C HIS A 31 -0.04 11.04 -14.82
N GLU A 32 -1.06 11.56 -14.13
CA GLU A 32 -1.42 12.99 -14.17
C GLU A 32 -0.24 13.89 -13.82
N GLU A 33 0.57 13.49 -12.83
CA GLU A 33 1.75 14.23 -12.37
C GLU A 33 3.02 13.99 -13.21
N GLY A 34 2.89 13.32 -14.36
CA GLY A 34 3.94 13.19 -15.37
C GLY A 34 4.90 12.01 -15.21
N ALA A 35 4.56 11.04 -14.35
CA ALA A 35 5.35 9.82 -14.21
C ALA A 35 5.13 8.84 -15.38
N ARG A 36 6.17 8.03 -15.64
CA ARG A 36 6.07 6.79 -16.39
C ARG A 36 6.28 5.62 -15.44
N PHE A 37 5.51 4.55 -15.58
CA PHE A 37 5.63 3.41 -14.68
C PHE A 37 5.15 2.11 -15.34
N THR A 38 5.53 1.00 -14.73
CA THR A 38 4.95 -0.31 -15.02
C THR A 38 3.95 -0.69 -13.94
N LEU A 39 2.95 -1.48 -14.32
CA LEU A 39 1.95 -2.02 -13.42
C LEU A 39 2.25 -3.49 -13.15
N THR A 40 2.08 -3.94 -11.92
CA THR A 40 2.25 -5.34 -11.56
C THR A 40 1.19 -5.82 -10.57
N ASN A 41 0.81 -7.07 -10.71
CA ASN A 41 0.03 -7.83 -9.74
C ASN A 41 0.34 -9.31 -9.93
N ALA A 42 -0.08 -10.16 -8.97
CA ALA A 42 0.07 -11.60 -9.09
C ALA A 42 -0.63 -12.14 -10.36
N PRO A 43 -0.06 -13.15 -11.05
CA PRO A 43 -0.64 -13.67 -12.30
C PRO A 43 -2.11 -14.11 -12.19
N ILE A 44 -2.54 -14.57 -11.01
CA ILE A 44 -3.94 -14.92 -10.76
C ILE A 44 -4.86 -13.70 -10.81
N ALA A 45 -4.41 -12.54 -10.32
CA ALA A 45 -5.18 -11.29 -10.33
C ALA A 45 -5.34 -10.73 -11.76
N MET A 46 -4.40 -11.03 -12.65
CA MET A 46 -4.46 -10.63 -14.06
C MET A 46 -5.67 -11.21 -14.80
N ARG A 47 -6.18 -12.37 -14.36
CA ARG A 47 -7.36 -13.02 -14.95
C ARG A 47 -8.64 -12.21 -14.73
N MET A 48 -8.67 -11.29 -13.79
CA MET A 48 -9.81 -10.42 -13.53
C MET A 48 -9.95 -9.28 -14.55
N GLY A 49 -8.93 -9.03 -15.38
CA GLY A 49 -9.00 -8.21 -16.59
C GLY A 49 -8.97 -6.70 -16.43
N ALA A 50 -9.36 -6.15 -15.29
CA ALA A 50 -9.51 -4.70 -15.12
C ALA A 50 -8.20 -3.91 -15.27
N ILE A 51 -7.07 -4.45 -14.83
CA ILE A 51 -5.77 -3.79 -14.89
C ILE A 51 -5.34 -3.38 -16.31
N LYS A 52 -5.84 -4.05 -17.36
CA LYS A 52 -5.58 -3.68 -18.75
C LYS A 52 -6.15 -2.30 -19.09
N ASN A 53 -7.35 -2.00 -18.59
CA ASN A 53 -7.96 -0.69 -18.80
C ASN A 53 -7.12 0.43 -18.17
N LEU A 54 -6.56 0.16 -16.97
CA LEU A 54 -5.65 1.10 -16.31
C LEU A 54 -4.37 1.31 -17.11
N ALA A 55 -3.79 0.21 -17.61
CA ALA A 55 -2.58 0.26 -18.43
C ALA A 55 -2.78 1.09 -19.70
N GLU A 56 -3.92 0.92 -20.39
CA GLU A 56 -4.30 1.72 -21.56
C GLU A 56 -4.46 3.20 -21.21
N GLN A 57 -5.15 3.53 -20.12
CA GLN A 57 -5.36 4.90 -19.67
C GLN A 57 -4.06 5.63 -19.33
N CYS A 58 -3.08 4.92 -18.75
CA CYS A 58 -1.82 5.50 -18.32
C CYS A 58 -0.67 5.32 -19.33
N GLY A 59 -0.89 4.63 -20.45
CA GLY A 59 0.17 4.24 -21.36
C GLY A 59 1.25 3.39 -20.68
N ALA A 60 0.86 2.57 -19.70
CA ALA A 60 1.76 1.77 -18.88
C ALA A 60 1.83 0.32 -19.36
N GLU A 61 2.98 -0.32 -19.20
CA GLU A 61 3.13 -1.74 -19.46
C GLU A 61 2.82 -2.57 -18.22
N ILE A 62 2.19 -3.74 -18.40
CA ILE A 62 1.88 -4.68 -17.33
C ILE A 62 2.95 -5.77 -17.32
N ILE A 63 3.65 -5.90 -16.21
CA ILE A 63 4.61 -6.98 -15.96
C ILE A 63 4.09 -7.81 -14.78
N PRO A 64 3.45 -8.97 -15.03
CA PRO A 64 2.93 -9.82 -13.95
C PRO A 64 4.05 -10.34 -13.06
N ALA A 65 3.84 -10.28 -11.74
CA ALA A 65 4.76 -10.88 -10.79
C ALA A 65 4.03 -11.26 -9.49
N ASP A 66 4.25 -12.48 -9.01
CA ASP A 66 3.94 -12.86 -7.64
C ASP A 66 5.06 -12.31 -6.74
N ALA A 67 4.73 -11.35 -5.88
CA ALA A 67 5.70 -10.71 -5.01
C ALA A 67 6.27 -11.66 -3.92
N THR A 68 5.77 -12.89 -3.81
CA THR A 68 6.34 -13.93 -2.96
C THR A 68 7.45 -14.72 -3.66
N GLU A 69 7.62 -14.56 -4.98
CA GLU A 69 8.57 -15.31 -5.81
C GLU A 69 9.74 -14.41 -6.27
N VAL A 70 10.93 -14.64 -5.72
CA VAL A 70 12.12 -13.80 -5.99
C VAL A 70 12.46 -13.76 -7.48
N GLY A 71 12.36 -14.89 -8.19
CA GLY A 71 12.64 -14.94 -9.63
C GLY A 71 11.65 -14.12 -10.47
N GLU A 72 10.40 -13.97 -10.04
CA GLU A 72 9.42 -13.09 -10.70
C GLU A 72 9.70 -11.62 -10.39
N LEU A 73 10.16 -11.30 -9.18
CA LEU A 73 10.59 -9.96 -8.81
C LEU A 73 11.86 -9.53 -9.59
N GLU A 74 12.81 -10.45 -9.81
CA GLU A 74 13.99 -10.16 -10.64
C GLU A 74 13.57 -9.80 -12.06
N LYS A 75 12.65 -10.54 -12.66
CA LYS A 75 12.08 -10.22 -13.99
C LYS A 75 11.34 -8.89 -13.97
N LEU A 76 10.51 -8.64 -12.95
CA LEU A 76 9.77 -7.39 -12.80
C LEU A 76 10.71 -6.17 -12.85
N PHE A 77 11.75 -6.15 -12.02
CA PHE A 77 12.68 -5.02 -11.99
C PHE A 77 13.47 -4.88 -13.29
N THR A 78 14.01 -5.98 -13.82
CA THR A 78 14.80 -5.95 -15.07
C THR A 78 13.96 -5.43 -16.24
N GLN A 79 12.78 -6.00 -16.46
CA GLN A 79 11.89 -5.58 -17.55
C GLN A 79 11.36 -4.15 -17.34
N SER A 80 11.06 -3.75 -16.09
CA SER A 80 10.65 -2.37 -15.82
C SER A 80 11.76 -1.37 -16.18
N GLN A 81 13.02 -1.67 -15.84
CA GLN A 81 14.15 -0.81 -16.23
C GLN A 81 14.34 -0.73 -17.75
N GLU A 82 14.15 -1.83 -18.46
CA GLU A 82 14.22 -1.89 -19.92
C GLU A 82 13.11 -1.03 -20.56
N VAL A 83 11.85 -1.25 -20.17
CA VAL A 83 10.67 -0.55 -20.69
C VAL A 83 10.74 0.96 -20.41
N LEU A 84 11.15 1.32 -19.20
CA LEU A 84 11.19 2.72 -18.76
C LEU A 84 12.49 3.44 -19.16
N GLY A 85 13.51 2.69 -19.61
CA GLY A 85 14.77 3.24 -20.06
C GLY A 85 15.69 3.72 -18.94
N GLY A 86 15.69 3.06 -17.78
CA GLY A 86 16.61 3.38 -16.69
C GLY A 86 16.14 2.95 -15.29
N PRO A 87 16.84 3.38 -14.25
CA PRO A 87 16.53 2.98 -12.88
C PRO A 87 15.16 3.49 -12.39
N ILE A 88 14.61 2.83 -11.39
CA ILE A 88 13.28 3.08 -10.85
C ILE A 88 13.35 4.17 -9.78
N ASP A 89 12.61 5.26 -9.95
CA ASP A 89 12.58 6.38 -9.02
C ASP A 89 11.59 6.16 -7.86
N PHE A 90 10.51 5.39 -8.09
CA PHE A 90 9.55 5.09 -7.03
C PHE A 90 8.92 3.70 -7.16
N VAL A 91 8.53 3.14 -6.01
CA VAL A 91 7.83 1.85 -5.92
C VAL A 91 6.65 1.98 -4.97
N LEU A 92 5.47 1.56 -5.41
CA LEU A 92 4.32 1.32 -4.55
C LEU A 92 4.20 -0.16 -4.21
N HIS A 93 4.16 -0.48 -2.93
CA HIS A 93 3.75 -1.79 -2.42
C HIS A 93 2.34 -1.69 -1.83
N SER A 94 1.33 -2.07 -2.62
CA SER A 94 -0.09 -2.10 -2.22
C SER A 94 -0.61 -3.54 -2.29
N ILE A 95 0.04 -4.43 -1.55
CA ILE A 95 -0.22 -5.87 -1.54
C ILE A 95 -0.68 -6.30 -0.16
N GLY A 96 -1.72 -7.11 -0.10
CA GLY A 96 -2.19 -7.68 1.16
C GLY A 96 -3.29 -8.70 0.94
N MET A 97 -3.21 -9.82 1.67
CA MET A 97 -4.22 -10.87 1.62
C MET A 97 -4.17 -11.70 2.91
N SER A 98 -5.35 -11.95 3.50
CA SER A 98 -5.52 -12.95 4.54
C SER A 98 -6.68 -13.87 4.21
N THR A 99 -6.43 -15.16 4.22
CA THR A 99 -7.47 -16.18 4.10
C THR A 99 -8.23 -16.34 5.42
N ASN A 100 -7.58 -16.17 6.55
CA ASN A 100 -8.25 -16.22 7.87
C ASN A 100 -9.36 -15.16 7.95
N ILE A 101 -9.08 -13.91 7.58
CA ILE A 101 -10.09 -12.84 7.51
C ILE A 101 -11.23 -13.22 6.56
N ARG A 102 -10.91 -13.63 5.32
CA ARG A 102 -11.92 -14.00 4.32
C ARG A 102 -12.80 -15.18 4.73
N LYS A 103 -12.33 -16.00 5.66
CA LYS A 103 -13.07 -17.14 6.21
C LYS A 103 -13.67 -16.84 7.60
N ASN A 104 -13.67 -15.56 8.02
CA ASN A 104 -14.21 -15.09 9.29
C ASN A 104 -13.69 -15.90 10.49
N ARG A 105 -12.37 -16.21 10.51
CA ARG A 105 -11.75 -16.90 11.64
C ARG A 105 -11.55 -15.93 12.78
N GLU A 106 -11.92 -16.35 13.98
CA GLU A 106 -11.59 -15.63 15.21
C GLU A 106 -10.09 -15.71 15.51
N TYR A 107 -9.55 -14.72 16.23
CA TYR A 107 -8.12 -14.66 16.53
C TYR A 107 -7.62 -15.88 17.33
N GLY A 108 -8.47 -16.46 18.17
CA GLY A 108 -8.16 -17.68 18.94
C GLY A 108 -8.23 -19.00 18.14
N ASP A 109 -8.69 -18.97 16.89
CA ASP A 109 -8.89 -20.15 16.03
C ASP A 109 -8.32 -19.94 14.62
N LEU A 110 -7.15 -19.32 14.52
CA LEU A 110 -6.50 -19.08 13.21
C LEU A 110 -5.92 -20.37 12.63
N ASN A 111 -6.07 -20.54 11.32
CA ASN A 111 -5.31 -21.54 10.57
C ASN A 111 -3.88 -21.01 10.35
N TYR A 112 -2.88 -21.73 10.86
CA TYR A 112 -1.49 -21.30 10.82
C TYR A 112 -0.87 -21.32 9.43
N GLU A 113 -1.28 -22.20 8.52
CA GLU A 113 -0.80 -22.18 7.13
C GLU A 113 -1.26 -20.92 6.43
N TRP A 114 -2.51 -20.50 6.64
CA TRP A 114 -3.04 -19.25 6.12
C TRP A 114 -2.41 -18.03 6.79
N TYR A 115 -2.11 -18.14 8.07
CA TYR A 115 -1.39 -17.10 8.82
C TYR A 115 0.01 -16.86 8.22
N LEU A 116 0.80 -17.93 8.02
CA LEU A 116 2.12 -17.82 7.39
C LEU A 116 2.03 -17.26 5.97
N LYS A 117 1.03 -17.70 5.20
CA LYS A 117 0.78 -17.15 3.86
C LYS A 117 0.40 -15.66 3.91
N ALA A 118 -0.39 -15.23 4.90
CA ALA A 118 -0.72 -13.81 5.08
C ALA A 118 0.52 -12.97 5.39
N LEU A 119 1.42 -13.44 6.25
CA LEU A 119 2.70 -12.78 6.53
C LEU A 119 3.59 -12.71 5.29
N ASP A 120 3.68 -13.80 4.52
CA ASP A 120 4.50 -13.86 3.31
C ASP A 120 4.01 -12.88 2.25
N VAL A 121 2.73 -12.94 1.91
CA VAL A 121 2.13 -12.08 0.88
C VAL A 121 2.08 -10.62 1.30
N SER A 122 1.74 -10.33 2.56
CA SER A 122 1.40 -8.96 2.97
C SER A 122 2.56 -8.19 3.62
N ALA A 123 3.65 -8.88 3.99
CA ALA A 123 4.80 -8.25 4.63
C ALA A 123 6.15 -8.70 4.04
N LEU A 124 6.44 -10.00 4.00
CA LEU A 124 7.72 -10.49 3.46
C LEU A 124 7.88 -10.19 1.99
N SER A 125 6.80 -10.05 1.23
CA SER A 125 6.82 -9.59 -0.16
C SER A 125 7.53 -8.23 -0.30
N LEU A 126 7.33 -7.28 0.63
CA LEU A 126 8.08 -6.01 0.63
C LEU A 126 9.57 -6.26 0.85
N HIS A 127 9.93 -7.15 1.79
CA HIS A 127 11.34 -7.49 2.03
C HIS A 127 11.99 -8.09 0.79
N LYS A 128 11.32 -9.08 0.17
CA LYS A 128 11.79 -9.74 -1.05
C LYS A 128 11.96 -8.74 -2.19
N MET A 129 10.97 -7.85 -2.38
CA MET A 129 11.00 -6.79 -3.40
C MET A 129 12.21 -5.85 -3.19
N LEU A 130 12.42 -5.36 -1.97
CA LEU A 130 13.52 -4.44 -1.66
C LEU A 130 14.89 -5.14 -1.73
N GLN A 131 14.98 -6.40 -1.29
CA GLN A 131 16.22 -7.18 -1.41
C GLN A 131 16.58 -7.44 -2.89
N THR A 132 15.60 -7.78 -3.71
CA THR A 132 15.80 -8.00 -5.15
C THR A 132 16.22 -6.70 -5.83
N ALA A 133 15.52 -5.60 -5.55
CA ALA A 133 15.86 -4.28 -6.09
C ALA A 133 17.29 -3.84 -5.69
N GLU A 134 17.70 -4.14 -4.46
CA GLU A 134 19.07 -3.83 -4.00
C GLU A 134 20.14 -4.66 -4.70
N LYS A 135 19.90 -5.97 -4.90
CA LYS A 135 20.83 -6.85 -5.63
C LYS A 135 21.02 -6.44 -7.08
N LEU A 136 19.95 -5.98 -7.72
CA LEU A 136 19.96 -5.53 -9.12
C LEU A 136 20.37 -4.06 -9.29
N ASP A 137 20.63 -3.37 -8.19
CA ASP A 137 20.82 -1.91 -8.17
C ASP A 137 19.72 -1.12 -8.90
N ALA A 138 18.47 -1.64 -8.81
CA ALA A 138 17.37 -1.21 -9.66
C ALA A 138 16.74 0.13 -9.28
N ILE A 139 16.81 0.52 -7.98
CA ILE A 139 16.24 1.80 -7.52
C ILE A 139 17.26 2.93 -7.69
N ALA A 140 16.82 4.04 -8.26
CA ALA A 140 17.61 5.25 -8.46
C ALA A 140 18.11 5.85 -7.11
N GLU A 141 19.21 6.60 -7.18
CA GLU A 141 19.63 7.42 -6.05
C GLU A 141 18.52 8.42 -5.67
N GLY A 142 18.25 8.55 -4.37
CA GLY A 142 17.17 9.41 -3.86
C GLY A 142 15.75 8.90 -4.12
N GLY A 143 15.60 7.67 -4.62
CA GLY A 143 14.30 7.06 -4.89
C GLY A 143 13.38 6.97 -3.69
N SER A 144 12.11 6.63 -3.90
CA SER A 144 11.07 6.55 -2.87
C SER A 144 10.28 5.26 -2.94
N VAL A 145 10.16 4.56 -1.83
CA VAL A 145 9.31 3.37 -1.68
C VAL A 145 8.23 3.65 -0.65
N VAL A 146 6.98 3.39 -1.02
CA VAL A 146 5.83 3.51 -0.14
C VAL A 146 5.09 2.18 -0.08
N ALA A 147 4.80 1.71 1.13
CA ALA A 147 3.96 0.54 1.35
C ALA A 147 2.70 0.93 2.13
N LEU A 148 1.54 0.35 1.75
CA LEU A 148 0.28 0.65 2.42
C LEU A 148 0.14 -0.20 3.69
N SER A 149 0.07 0.48 4.84
CA SER A 149 -0.17 -0.10 6.16
C SER A 149 -1.59 0.22 6.65
N TYR A 150 -1.83 -0.09 7.91
CA TYR A 150 -3.08 0.16 8.59
C TYR A 150 -2.85 0.31 10.11
N ILE A 151 -3.65 1.13 10.77
CA ILE A 151 -3.55 1.42 12.21
C ILE A 151 -3.57 0.15 13.08
N ALA A 152 -4.18 -0.96 12.59
CA ALA A 152 -4.18 -2.25 13.27
C ALA A 152 -2.78 -2.84 13.48
N ALA A 153 -1.74 -2.33 12.81
CA ALA A 153 -0.34 -2.63 13.14
C ALA A 153 0.06 -2.20 14.56
N GLN A 154 -0.66 -1.24 15.14
CA GLN A 154 -0.31 -0.59 16.41
C GLN A 154 -1.47 -0.55 17.41
N ARG A 155 -2.68 -0.90 17.01
CA ARG A 155 -3.89 -0.92 17.83
C ARG A 155 -4.64 -2.22 17.63
N SER A 156 -5.38 -2.66 18.65
CA SER A 156 -6.18 -3.88 18.56
C SER A 156 -7.44 -3.65 17.74
N PHE A 157 -7.63 -4.51 16.76
CA PHE A 157 -8.83 -4.60 15.94
C PHE A 157 -9.28 -6.06 15.91
N PRO A 158 -10.39 -6.43 16.61
CA PRO A 158 -10.76 -7.83 16.82
C PRO A 158 -10.85 -8.67 15.55
N ASP A 159 -11.43 -8.11 14.49
CA ASP A 159 -11.69 -8.82 13.23
C ASP A 159 -10.53 -8.72 12.21
N TYR A 160 -9.46 -8.00 12.54
CA TYR A 160 -8.31 -7.82 11.64
C TYR A 160 -7.22 -8.90 11.81
N THR A 161 -7.42 -9.82 12.71
CA THR A 161 -6.69 -11.07 12.96
C THR A 161 -5.18 -11.04 12.61
N ASP A 162 -4.71 -12.00 11.78
CA ASP A 162 -3.33 -12.15 11.34
C ASP A 162 -2.80 -11.00 10.45
N MET A 163 -3.70 -10.23 9.85
CA MET A 163 -3.30 -9.06 9.07
C MET A 163 -2.74 -7.94 9.95
N ALA A 164 -3.13 -7.85 11.22
CA ALA A 164 -2.55 -6.90 12.17
C ALA A 164 -1.04 -7.16 12.35
N GLN A 165 -0.65 -8.42 12.55
CA GLN A 165 0.75 -8.82 12.64
C GLN A 165 1.49 -8.64 11.31
N ALA A 166 0.84 -8.92 10.18
CA ALA A 166 1.43 -8.68 8.87
C ALA A 166 1.73 -7.19 8.66
N LYS A 167 0.82 -6.28 9.04
CA LYS A 167 1.06 -4.83 8.94
C LYS A 167 2.14 -4.34 9.92
N ALA A 168 2.20 -4.88 11.13
CA ALA A 168 3.29 -4.58 12.08
C ALA A 168 4.66 -5.02 11.53
N MET A 169 4.74 -6.20 10.94
CA MET A 169 5.95 -6.70 10.26
C MET A 169 6.32 -5.83 9.06
N LEU A 170 5.34 -5.43 8.24
CA LEU A 170 5.54 -4.54 7.09
C LEU A 170 6.20 -3.22 7.51
N GLU A 171 5.69 -2.57 8.58
CA GLU A 171 6.25 -1.34 9.13
C GLU A 171 7.67 -1.54 9.65
N SER A 172 7.95 -2.67 10.29
CA SER A 172 9.30 -3.01 10.76
C SER A 172 10.28 -3.23 9.60
N ILE A 173 9.86 -3.89 8.53
CA ILE A 173 10.65 -4.08 7.31
C ILE A 173 10.95 -2.72 6.66
N ALA A 174 9.94 -1.84 6.55
CA ALA A 174 10.11 -0.50 5.99
C ALA A 174 11.15 0.33 6.76
N ARG A 175 11.14 0.28 8.10
CA ARG A 175 12.17 0.95 8.93
C ARG A 175 13.56 0.39 8.68
N SER A 176 13.71 -0.93 8.63
CA SER A 176 15.01 -1.59 8.43
C SER A 176 15.60 -1.26 7.07
N TYR A 177 14.80 -1.33 6.01
CA TYR A 177 15.25 -0.97 4.66
C TYR A 177 15.43 0.53 4.49
N GLY A 178 14.61 1.36 5.12
CA GLY A 178 14.77 2.81 5.11
C GLY A 178 16.13 3.25 5.66
N TYR A 179 16.60 2.61 6.73
CA TYR A 179 17.97 2.83 7.22
C TYR A 179 19.01 2.34 6.22
N ARG A 180 18.90 1.09 5.76
CA ARG A 180 19.87 0.45 4.86
C ARG A 180 19.99 1.19 3.53
N TYR A 181 18.88 1.41 2.84
CA TYR A 181 18.86 2.10 1.56
C TYR A 181 19.14 3.60 1.67
N GLY A 182 18.68 4.22 2.75
CA GLY A 182 18.97 5.62 3.02
C GLY A 182 20.48 5.89 3.14
N LYS A 183 21.20 5.01 3.83
CA LYS A 183 22.67 5.10 3.93
C LYS A 183 23.39 4.81 2.62
N LYS A 184 22.88 3.87 1.83
CA LYS A 184 23.55 3.41 0.62
C LYS A 184 23.32 4.34 -0.58
N LYS A 185 22.08 4.78 -0.79
CA LYS A 185 21.66 5.53 -2.01
C LYS A 185 20.70 6.69 -1.72
N GLY A 186 20.49 7.08 -0.48
CA GLY A 186 19.52 8.13 -0.15
C GLY A 186 18.05 7.75 -0.42
N VAL A 187 17.78 6.46 -0.67
CA VAL A 187 16.42 5.96 -0.94
C VAL A 187 15.58 6.03 0.33
N ARG A 188 14.38 6.58 0.21
CA ARG A 188 13.41 6.71 1.29
C ARG A 188 12.45 5.53 1.28
N VAL A 189 12.14 4.96 2.45
CA VAL A 189 11.15 3.88 2.59
C VAL A 189 10.20 4.26 3.71
N ASN A 190 8.93 4.40 3.39
CA ASN A 190 7.87 4.78 4.32
C ASN A 190 6.67 3.85 4.20
N THR A 191 5.84 3.84 5.24
CA THR A 191 4.51 3.25 5.20
C THR A 191 3.46 4.34 5.34
N VAL A 192 2.32 4.17 4.67
CA VAL A 192 1.13 5.01 4.83
C VAL A 192 0.06 4.16 5.51
N SER A 193 -0.31 4.56 6.73
CA SER A 193 -1.44 4.00 7.47
C SER A 193 -2.70 4.72 7.03
N GLN A 194 -3.40 4.12 6.08
CA GLN A 194 -4.61 4.66 5.47
C GLN A 194 -5.84 4.38 6.33
N SER A 195 -6.82 5.27 6.34
CA SER A 195 -8.14 4.99 6.91
C SER A 195 -8.85 3.82 6.20
N PRO A 196 -9.89 3.24 6.80
CA PRO A 196 -10.72 2.26 6.11
C PRO A 196 -11.19 2.85 4.77
N THR A 197 -10.93 2.13 3.69
CA THR A 197 -11.27 2.58 2.34
C THR A 197 -12.10 1.49 1.66
N ARG A 198 -13.19 1.87 0.98
CA ARG A 198 -14.05 0.94 0.26
C ARG A 198 -13.36 0.42 -0.99
N THR A 199 -12.50 -0.56 -0.79
CA THR A 199 -11.83 -1.32 -1.85
C THR A 199 -12.40 -2.72 -1.93
N THR A 200 -12.25 -3.40 -3.05
CA THR A 200 -12.65 -4.82 -3.20
C THR A 200 -12.00 -5.72 -2.14
N ALA A 201 -10.77 -5.43 -1.74
CA ALA A 201 -10.12 -6.16 -0.66
C ALA A 201 -10.72 -5.82 0.73
N GLY A 202 -11.03 -4.55 0.98
CA GLY A 202 -11.58 -4.07 2.26
C GLY A 202 -13.02 -4.53 2.49
N THR A 203 -13.88 -4.41 1.49
CA THR A 203 -15.30 -4.80 1.58
C THR A 203 -15.50 -6.31 1.74
N GLY A 204 -14.48 -7.12 1.49
CA GLY A 204 -14.49 -8.56 1.77
C GLY A 204 -14.28 -8.94 3.24
N ILE A 205 -14.13 -7.95 4.15
CA ILE A 205 -13.98 -8.17 5.59
C ILE A 205 -15.35 -8.14 6.24
N SER A 206 -15.66 -9.13 7.09
CA SER A 206 -16.93 -9.15 7.85
C SER A 206 -17.02 -7.91 8.76
N GLY A 207 -18.22 -7.32 8.84
CA GLY A 207 -18.43 -6.12 9.66
C GLY A 207 -17.81 -4.82 9.12
N PHE A 208 -17.26 -4.84 7.90
CA PHE A 208 -16.59 -3.69 7.32
C PHE A 208 -17.43 -2.41 7.34
N ASP A 209 -18.72 -2.48 6.98
CA ASP A 209 -19.58 -1.29 6.92
C ASP A 209 -19.78 -0.63 8.28
N ALA A 210 -20.00 -1.43 9.33
CA ALA A 210 -20.14 -0.92 10.70
C ALA A 210 -18.83 -0.29 11.19
N PHE A 211 -17.71 -0.93 10.89
CA PHE A 211 -16.39 -0.43 11.23
C PHE A 211 -16.04 0.83 10.43
N PHE A 212 -16.35 0.87 9.14
CA PHE A 212 -16.15 2.04 8.30
C PHE A 212 -16.90 3.25 8.85
N GLU A 213 -18.16 3.07 9.21
CA GLU A 213 -18.99 4.13 9.81
C GLU A 213 -18.46 4.57 11.18
N TYR A 214 -18.04 3.61 12.02
CA TYR A 214 -17.40 3.92 13.29
C TYR A 214 -16.15 4.78 13.11
N ALA A 215 -15.25 4.37 12.23
CA ALA A 215 -14.02 5.11 11.95
C ALA A 215 -14.32 6.51 11.38
N ASN A 216 -15.33 6.63 10.51
CA ASN A 216 -15.77 7.91 9.96
C ASN A 216 -16.22 8.88 11.04
N ARG A 217 -16.99 8.43 12.05
CA ARG A 217 -17.47 9.24 13.17
C ARG A 217 -16.41 9.53 14.22
N MET A 218 -15.41 8.66 14.33
CA MET A 218 -14.26 8.89 15.20
C MET A 218 -13.29 9.92 14.62
N SER A 219 -13.20 10.01 13.31
CA SER A 219 -12.20 10.83 12.60
C SER A 219 -12.70 12.28 12.44
N PRO A 220 -11.98 13.30 12.94
CA PRO A 220 -12.37 14.71 12.77
C PRO A 220 -12.60 15.16 11.31
N LEU A 221 -11.87 14.56 10.37
CA LEU A 221 -11.99 14.83 8.94
C LEU A 221 -12.76 13.74 8.16
N GLY A 222 -13.30 12.74 8.87
CA GLY A 222 -13.89 11.56 8.26
C GLY A 222 -12.83 10.59 7.70
N ASN A 223 -13.31 9.51 7.05
CA ASN A 223 -12.43 8.57 6.35
C ASN A 223 -11.91 9.19 5.05
N ALA A 224 -10.62 9.03 4.79
CA ALA A 224 -10.03 9.44 3.52
C ALA A 224 -10.42 8.48 2.39
N THR A 225 -10.63 9.02 1.21
CA THR A 225 -10.90 8.28 -0.03
C THR A 225 -9.62 7.66 -0.60
N ALA A 226 -9.78 6.79 -1.60
CA ALA A 226 -8.63 6.22 -2.32
C ALA A 226 -7.89 7.30 -3.14
N GLU A 227 -8.61 8.29 -3.66
CA GLU A 227 -8.07 9.43 -4.39
C GLU A 227 -7.22 10.33 -3.48
N GLU A 228 -7.71 10.68 -2.30
CA GLU A 228 -6.96 11.47 -1.32
C GLU A 228 -5.69 10.73 -0.85
N CYS A 229 -5.79 9.40 -0.68
CA CYS A 229 -4.61 8.57 -0.41
C CYS A 229 -3.60 8.62 -1.56
N ALA A 230 -4.07 8.61 -2.81
CA ALA A 230 -3.22 8.69 -3.98
C ALA A 230 -2.46 10.01 -4.05
N ASP A 231 -3.12 11.14 -3.77
CA ASP A 231 -2.48 12.45 -3.69
C ASP A 231 -1.35 12.46 -2.65
N TYR A 232 -1.61 11.88 -1.48
CA TYR A 232 -0.61 11.78 -0.42
C TYR A 232 0.57 10.88 -0.80
N VAL A 233 0.31 9.71 -1.38
CA VAL A 233 1.35 8.78 -1.83
C VAL A 233 2.22 9.40 -2.93
N VAL A 234 1.62 10.08 -3.90
CA VAL A 234 2.34 10.78 -4.97
C VAL A 234 3.24 11.90 -4.41
N THR A 235 2.76 12.61 -3.38
CA THR A 235 3.59 13.59 -2.66
C THR A 235 4.82 12.92 -2.03
N LEU A 236 4.68 11.72 -1.47
CA LEU A 236 5.80 10.95 -0.92
C LEU A 236 6.77 10.44 -1.99
N PHE A 237 6.32 10.20 -3.20
CA PHE A 237 7.20 9.85 -4.33
C PHE A 237 8.00 11.05 -4.83
N SER A 238 7.46 12.24 -4.67
CA SER A 238 8.07 13.48 -5.15
C SER A 238 9.30 13.92 -4.35
N ASP A 239 10.02 14.90 -4.87
CA ASP A 239 11.17 15.51 -4.21
C ASP A 239 10.80 16.45 -3.06
N LEU A 240 9.52 16.71 -2.82
CA LEU A 240 9.04 17.55 -1.72
C LEU A 240 9.32 16.92 -0.35
N THR A 241 9.47 15.59 -0.30
CA THR A 241 9.62 14.84 0.96
C THR A 241 11.01 14.19 1.14
N LYS A 242 12.07 14.83 0.62
CA LYS A 242 13.46 14.30 0.59
C LYS A 242 14.03 13.83 1.94
N LYS A 243 13.51 14.30 3.06
CA LYS A 243 13.98 13.92 4.40
C LYS A 243 12.98 13.11 5.19
N VAL A 244 11.90 12.62 4.54
CA VAL A 244 10.89 11.75 5.16
C VAL A 244 11.21 10.31 4.82
N THR A 245 11.71 9.54 5.79
CA THR A 245 12.01 8.11 5.65
C THR A 245 11.83 7.38 6.97
N MET A 246 11.61 6.07 6.93
CA MET A 246 11.43 5.19 8.10
C MET A 246 10.18 5.54 8.94
N GLN A 247 9.23 6.28 8.37
CA GLN A 247 8.04 6.71 9.07
C GLN A 247 6.86 5.80 8.71
N ASN A 248 5.97 5.61 9.70
CA ASN A 248 4.60 5.21 9.44
C ASN A 248 3.75 6.49 9.49
N LEU A 249 3.24 6.89 8.34
CA LEU A 249 2.54 8.16 8.15
C LEU A 249 1.03 7.90 8.14
N TYR A 250 0.31 8.51 9.09
CA TYR A 250 -1.14 8.37 9.17
C TYR A 250 -1.83 9.26 8.14
N HIS A 251 -2.72 8.65 7.37
CA HIS A 251 -3.62 9.33 6.44
C HIS A 251 -5.04 8.81 6.71
N ASP A 252 -5.60 9.22 7.85
CA ASP A 252 -6.78 8.60 8.47
C ASP A 252 -7.78 9.60 9.06
N GLY A 253 -7.76 10.84 8.59
CA GLY A 253 -8.65 11.88 9.06
C GLY A 253 -8.50 12.24 10.54
N GLY A 254 -7.42 11.78 11.19
CA GLY A 254 -7.13 11.99 12.61
C GLY A 254 -7.60 10.84 13.52
N PHE A 255 -8.13 9.75 12.96
CA PHE A 255 -8.60 8.57 13.72
C PHE A 255 -7.59 8.09 14.76
N SER A 256 -6.32 7.92 14.37
CA SER A 256 -5.24 7.41 15.21
C SER A 256 -4.96 8.25 16.46
N SER A 257 -5.38 9.51 16.47
CA SER A 257 -5.12 10.48 17.55
C SER A 257 -6.33 10.73 18.44
N VAL A 258 -7.51 10.24 18.05
CA VAL A 258 -8.75 10.46 18.82
C VAL A 258 -8.92 9.37 19.86
N GLY A 259 -9.09 9.76 21.14
CA GLY A 259 -9.44 8.83 22.21
C GLY A 259 -10.95 8.66 22.39
N ILE A 260 -11.72 9.76 22.26
CA ILE A 260 -13.18 9.78 22.42
C ILE A 260 -13.76 10.73 21.35
N SER A 261 -14.79 10.29 20.65
CA SER A 261 -15.59 11.13 19.74
C SER A 261 -16.85 11.62 20.45
N ALA A 262 -17.06 12.94 20.47
CA ALA A 262 -18.28 13.56 21.02
C ALA A 262 -19.53 13.01 20.32
N GLU A 263 -19.50 12.84 19.01
CA GLU A 263 -20.62 12.28 18.23
C GLU A 263 -21.00 10.87 18.68
N ILE A 264 -20.02 10.01 18.97
CA ILE A 264 -20.29 8.66 19.46
C ILE A 264 -20.88 8.69 20.87
N VAL A 265 -20.40 9.59 21.75
CA VAL A 265 -20.97 9.79 23.07
C VAL A 265 -22.44 10.19 22.99
N GLU A 266 -22.76 11.20 22.16
CA GLU A 266 -24.14 11.64 21.95
C GLU A 266 -25.07 10.54 21.42
N LEU A 267 -24.56 9.67 20.54
CA LEU A 267 -25.32 8.52 20.02
C LEU A 267 -25.63 7.47 21.11
N LEU A 268 -24.73 7.29 22.07
CA LEU A 268 -24.93 6.37 23.18
C LEU A 268 -25.92 6.96 24.20
N GLU A 269 -25.86 8.25 24.48
CA GLU A 269 -26.80 8.93 25.37
C GLU A 269 -28.25 8.91 24.83
N LYS A 270 -28.44 9.01 23.53
CA LYS A 270 -29.77 8.94 22.88
C LYS A 270 -30.40 7.54 22.88
N LYS A 271 -29.62 6.49 23.16
CA LYS A 271 -30.08 5.09 23.21
C LYS A 271 -30.41 4.60 24.63
N GLY A 272 -30.07 5.36 25.64
CA GLY A 272 -30.45 5.11 27.04
C GLY A 272 -31.71 5.87 27.39
#